data_36dac0789490f7cd898c9a28c763e8e6
#
_entry.id   36dac0789490f7cd898c9a28c763e8e6
#
_cell.length_a   1.000
_cell.length_b   1.000
_cell.length_c   1.000
_cell.angle_alpha   90.00
_cell.angle_beta   90.00
_cell.angle_gamma   90.00
#
_symmetry.space_group_name_H-M   'P 1'
#
loop_
_entity.id
_entity.type
_entity.pdbx_description
1 polymer ?
#
loop_
_entity_poly.entity_id
_entity_poly.type
_entity_poly.pdbx_seq_one_letter_code
_entity_poly.pdbx_strand_id
1 'polypeptide(L)'
;MFNFEKLEVWQEAINFADTVYTITRTFPETEKFGLTNQMRRAAVSISSNLAEGSSRSSRPDFARFVEIATGSLFEVISQATISKRQGFLSEVGFNQMYSACEKQSKMLGGLRRSLLESPS
;
A
#
# COMPACT_ATOMS: atom_id res chain seq x y z
N MET A 1 19.46 -7.36 10.91
CA MET A 1 18.21 -6.67 10.55
C MET A 1 18.47 -5.68 9.41
N PHE A 2 17.64 -5.71 8.39
CA PHE A 2 17.75 -4.77 7.27
C PHE A 2 17.19 -3.40 7.67
N ASN A 3 17.75 -2.34 7.08
CA ASN A 3 17.36 -0.98 7.45
C ASN A 3 15.87 -0.69 7.25
N PHE A 4 15.26 -1.20 6.18
CA PHE A 4 13.83 -0.93 5.93
C PHE A 4 12.93 -1.52 7.02
N GLU A 5 13.36 -2.58 7.70
CA GLU A 5 12.56 -3.20 8.76
C GLU A 5 12.32 -2.24 9.93
N LYS A 6 13.16 -1.22 10.09
CA LYS A 6 13.04 -0.19 11.13
C LYS A 6 12.07 0.92 10.75
N LEU A 7 11.66 1.01 9.48
CA LEU A 7 10.76 2.05 9.01
C LEU A 7 9.33 1.74 9.43
N GLU A 8 8.71 2.63 10.17
CA GLU A 8 7.32 2.48 10.60
C GLU A 8 6.38 2.36 9.40
N VAL A 9 6.64 3.14 8.34
CA VAL A 9 5.81 3.09 7.12
C VAL A 9 5.88 1.73 6.44
N TRP A 10 7.03 1.05 6.49
CA TRP A 10 7.15 -0.30 5.95
C TRP A 10 6.39 -1.31 6.83
N GLN A 11 6.52 -1.20 8.15
CA GLN A 11 5.79 -2.07 9.07
C GLN A 11 4.28 -1.90 8.88
N GLU A 12 3.82 -0.67 8.71
CA GLU A 12 2.40 -0.41 8.44
C GLU A 12 1.97 -0.92 7.06
N ALA A 13 2.87 -0.90 6.06
CA ALA A 13 2.60 -1.48 4.75
C ALA A 13 2.39 -2.99 4.83
N ILE A 14 3.12 -3.67 5.71
CA ILE A 14 2.91 -5.10 5.96
C ILE A 14 1.53 -5.33 6.60
N ASN A 15 1.16 -4.54 7.61
CA ASN A 15 -0.16 -4.61 8.23
C ASN A 15 -1.26 -4.33 7.19
N PHE A 16 -1.04 -3.37 6.31
CA PHE A 16 -1.97 -3.04 5.23
C PHE A 16 -2.17 -4.23 4.28
N ALA A 17 -1.09 -4.91 3.92
CA ALA A 17 -1.17 -6.11 3.08
C ALA A 17 -1.98 -7.21 3.77
N ASP A 18 -1.76 -7.42 5.07
CA ASP A 18 -2.55 -8.37 5.86
C ASP A 18 -4.04 -8.04 5.81
N THR A 19 -4.38 -6.77 5.94
CA THR A 19 -5.77 -6.29 5.86
C THR A 19 -6.37 -6.60 4.49
N VAL A 20 -5.64 -6.35 3.42
CA VAL A 20 -6.11 -6.65 2.05
C VAL A 20 -6.33 -8.16 1.88
N TYR A 21 -5.41 -8.99 2.36
CA TYR A 21 -5.56 -10.44 2.28
C TYR A 21 -6.80 -10.91 3.05
N THR A 22 -7.00 -10.39 4.25
CA THR A 22 -8.16 -10.76 5.08
C THR A 22 -9.48 -10.37 4.41
N ILE A 23 -9.57 -9.13 3.92
CA ILE A 23 -10.79 -8.62 3.27
C ILE A 23 -11.11 -9.40 2.00
N THR A 24 -10.09 -9.72 1.20
CA THR A 24 -10.31 -10.38 -0.09
C THR A 24 -10.57 -11.88 0.02
N ARG A 25 -10.41 -12.49 1.21
CA ARG A 25 -10.71 -13.92 1.41
C ARG A 25 -12.17 -14.26 1.12
N THR A 26 -13.07 -13.31 1.33
CA THR A 26 -14.50 -13.51 1.11
C THR A 26 -14.98 -13.10 -0.28
N PHE A 27 -14.07 -12.64 -1.15
CA PHE A 27 -14.42 -12.29 -2.52
C PHE A 27 -14.83 -13.53 -3.29
N PRO A 28 -15.70 -13.39 -4.32
CA PRO A 28 -16.13 -14.53 -5.13
C PRO A 28 -14.93 -15.27 -5.76
N GLU A 29 -15.03 -16.58 -5.84
CA GLU A 29 -14.01 -17.42 -6.49
C GLU A 29 -13.75 -16.98 -7.93
N THR A 30 -14.79 -16.47 -8.60
CA THR A 30 -14.66 -15.94 -9.97
C THR A 30 -13.71 -14.73 -10.07
N GLU A 31 -13.43 -14.05 -8.94
CA GLU A 31 -12.51 -12.92 -8.88
C GLU A 31 -11.08 -13.30 -8.47
N LYS A 32 -10.80 -14.60 -8.32
CA LYS A 32 -9.49 -15.08 -7.89
C LYS A 32 -8.35 -14.54 -8.77
N PHE A 33 -8.55 -14.48 -10.06
CA PHE A 33 -7.58 -13.94 -11.01
C PHE A 33 -7.92 -12.52 -11.47
N GLY A 34 -8.96 -11.92 -10.89
CA GLY A 34 -9.38 -10.54 -11.14
C GLY A 34 -9.06 -9.64 -9.97
N LEU A 35 -10.10 -9.05 -9.36
CA LEU A 35 -9.94 -8.06 -8.28
C LEU A 35 -9.16 -8.59 -7.08
N THR A 36 -9.39 -9.84 -6.66
CA THR A 36 -8.66 -10.44 -5.55
C THR A 36 -7.14 -10.38 -5.81
N ASN A 37 -6.73 -10.89 -6.96
CA ASN A 37 -5.30 -10.92 -7.32
C ASN A 37 -4.72 -9.52 -7.47
N GLN A 38 -5.44 -8.62 -8.16
CA GLN A 38 -4.97 -7.26 -8.40
C GLN A 38 -4.78 -6.48 -7.11
N MET A 39 -5.73 -6.59 -6.17
CA MET A 39 -5.63 -5.89 -4.88
C MET A 39 -4.46 -6.41 -4.05
N ARG A 40 -4.26 -7.72 -4.02
CA ARG A 40 -3.15 -8.33 -3.28
C ARG A 40 -1.80 -7.93 -3.87
N ARG A 41 -1.68 -7.93 -5.19
CA ARG A 41 -0.44 -7.53 -5.86
C ARG A 41 -0.13 -6.06 -5.62
N ALA A 42 -1.14 -5.20 -5.69
CA ALA A 42 -0.96 -3.77 -5.41
C ALA A 42 -0.53 -3.53 -3.96
N ALA A 43 -1.15 -4.23 -3.00
CA ALA A 43 -0.78 -4.11 -1.59
C ALA A 43 0.66 -4.56 -1.33
N VAL A 44 1.06 -5.70 -1.88
CA VAL A 44 2.43 -6.22 -1.75
C VAL A 44 3.43 -5.25 -2.38
N SER A 45 3.06 -4.62 -3.49
CA SER A 45 3.92 -3.64 -4.18
C SER A 45 4.31 -2.46 -3.30
N ILE A 46 3.45 -2.05 -2.36
CA ILE A 46 3.76 -0.93 -1.45
C ILE A 46 5.00 -1.28 -0.61
N SER A 47 4.95 -2.39 0.12
CA SER A 47 6.07 -2.81 0.98
C SER A 47 7.31 -3.15 0.17
N SER A 48 7.14 -3.79 -0.98
CA SER A 48 8.26 -4.17 -1.84
C SER A 48 9.02 -2.94 -2.36
N ASN A 49 8.30 -1.89 -2.77
CA ASN A 49 8.93 -0.66 -3.25
C ASN A 49 9.62 0.11 -2.12
N LEU A 50 9.06 0.10 -0.91
CA LEU A 50 9.73 0.70 0.24
C LEU A 50 11.04 -0.02 0.56
N ALA A 51 11.02 -1.34 0.57
CA ALA A 51 12.22 -2.14 0.83
C ALA A 51 13.28 -1.91 -0.24
N GLU A 52 12.90 -1.97 -1.52
CA GLU A 52 13.80 -1.75 -2.64
C GLU A 52 14.36 -0.33 -2.64
N GLY A 53 13.49 0.67 -2.41
CA GLY A 53 13.91 2.07 -2.37
C GLY A 53 14.94 2.35 -1.29
N SER A 54 14.82 1.68 -0.13
CA SER A 54 15.77 1.84 0.97
C SER A 54 17.18 1.38 0.63
N SER A 55 17.35 0.58 -0.43
CA SER A 55 18.64 0.10 -0.88
C SER A 55 19.35 1.08 -1.82
N ARG A 56 18.67 2.15 -2.23
CA ARG A 56 19.23 3.11 -3.19
C ARG A 56 20.27 4.00 -2.52
N SER A 57 21.22 4.49 -3.32
CA SER A 57 22.33 5.29 -2.81
C SER A 57 21.96 6.77 -2.58
N SER A 58 20.87 7.24 -3.17
CA SER A 58 20.45 8.64 -3.03
C SER A 58 19.03 8.76 -2.46
N ARG A 59 18.81 9.85 -1.71
CA ARG A 59 17.50 10.16 -1.15
C ARG A 59 16.46 10.45 -2.24
N PRO A 60 16.77 11.22 -3.29
CA PRO A 60 15.81 11.41 -4.39
C PRO A 60 15.42 10.10 -5.08
N ASP A 61 16.35 9.16 -5.23
CA ASP A 61 16.02 7.87 -5.84
C ASP A 61 15.12 7.04 -4.93
N PHE A 62 15.38 7.04 -3.62
CA PHE A 62 14.47 6.41 -2.66
C PHE A 62 13.07 7.05 -2.73
N ALA A 63 13.01 8.40 -2.79
CA ALA A 63 11.73 9.10 -2.90
C ALA A 63 10.93 8.67 -4.14
N ARG A 64 11.61 8.36 -5.25
CA ARG A 64 10.95 7.85 -6.46
C ARG A 64 10.25 6.52 -6.19
N PHE A 65 10.88 5.61 -5.43
CA PHE A 65 10.24 4.35 -5.04
C PHE A 65 9.07 4.58 -4.10
N VAL A 66 9.14 5.57 -3.22
CA VAL A 66 8.01 5.96 -2.36
C VAL A 66 6.83 6.45 -3.21
N GLU A 67 7.09 7.17 -4.29
CA GLU A 67 6.03 7.62 -5.22
C GLU A 67 5.39 6.43 -5.93
N ILE A 68 6.17 5.43 -6.31
CA ILE A 68 5.63 4.20 -6.92
C ILE A 68 4.74 3.47 -5.90
N ALA A 69 5.19 3.37 -4.65
CA ALA A 69 4.40 2.78 -3.57
C ALA A 69 3.06 3.52 -3.38
N THR A 70 3.08 4.85 -3.44
CA THR A 70 1.87 5.68 -3.34
C THR A 70 0.90 5.37 -4.48
N GLY A 71 1.41 5.21 -5.70
CA GLY A 71 0.59 4.81 -6.85
C GLY A 71 -0.07 3.45 -6.62
N SER A 72 0.66 2.49 -6.06
CA SER A 72 0.12 1.17 -5.72
C SER A 72 -1.00 1.28 -4.67
N LEU A 73 -0.83 2.15 -3.69
CA LEU A 73 -1.86 2.41 -2.68
C LEU A 73 -3.14 2.95 -3.33
N PHE A 74 -3.00 3.90 -4.26
CA PHE A 74 -4.15 4.46 -4.98
C PHE A 74 -4.87 3.41 -5.83
N GLU A 75 -4.13 2.45 -6.38
CA GLU A 75 -4.74 1.31 -7.06
C GLU A 75 -5.63 0.50 -6.11
N VAL A 76 -5.16 0.25 -4.89
CA VAL A 76 -5.95 -0.52 -3.91
C VAL A 76 -7.26 0.19 -3.59
N ILE A 77 -7.25 1.50 -3.32
CA ILE A 77 -8.50 2.20 -2.99
C ILE A 77 -9.44 2.28 -4.18
N SER A 78 -8.91 2.41 -5.38
CA SER A 78 -9.71 2.37 -6.61
C SER A 78 -10.39 1.01 -6.78
N GLN A 79 -9.62 -0.06 -6.61
CA GLN A 79 -10.12 -1.43 -6.73
C GLN A 79 -11.11 -1.77 -5.61
N ALA A 80 -10.89 -1.26 -4.39
CA ALA A 80 -11.83 -1.42 -3.28
C ALA A 80 -13.17 -0.74 -3.59
N THR A 81 -13.14 0.42 -4.24
CA THR A 81 -14.35 1.14 -4.65
C THR A 81 -15.15 0.31 -5.65
N ILE A 82 -14.47 -0.27 -6.63
CA ILE A 82 -15.12 -1.16 -7.60
C ILE A 82 -15.71 -2.37 -6.88
N SER A 83 -14.94 -2.98 -5.97
CA SER A 83 -15.38 -4.17 -5.23
C SER A 83 -16.62 -3.90 -4.39
N LYS A 84 -16.71 -2.72 -3.78
CA LYS A 84 -17.90 -2.31 -3.04
C LYS A 84 -19.10 -2.19 -3.97
N ARG A 85 -18.95 -1.54 -5.10
CA ARG A 85 -20.04 -1.37 -6.08
C ARG A 85 -20.53 -2.68 -6.67
N GLN A 86 -19.62 -3.66 -6.82
CA GLN A 86 -19.99 -4.99 -7.31
C GLN A 86 -20.62 -5.86 -6.22
N GLY A 87 -20.66 -5.39 -4.98
CA GLY A 87 -21.22 -6.15 -3.87
C GLY A 87 -20.25 -7.17 -3.26
N PHE A 88 -18.99 -7.15 -3.63
CA PHE A 88 -17.98 -8.08 -3.11
C PHE A 88 -17.43 -7.62 -1.76
N LEU A 89 -17.48 -6.33 -1.49
CA LEU A 89 -16.95 -5.71 -0.28
C LEU A 89 -18.07 -4.97 0.43
N SER A 90 -18.29 -5.29 1.71
CA SER A 90 -19.29 -4.61 2.53
C SER A 90 -18.91 -3.16 2.79
N GLU A 91 -19.88 -2.35 3.22
CA GLU A 91 -19.61 -0.97 3.60
C GLU A 91 -18.64 -0.89 4.78
N VAL A 92 -18.79 -1.77 5.77
CA VAL A 92 -17.87 -1.84 6.89
C VAL A 92 -16.44 -2.17 6.43
N GLY A 93 -16.32 -3.18 5.57
CA GLY A 93 -15.02 -3.56 5.00
C GLY A 93 -14.41 -2.44 4.17
N PHE A 94 -15.21 -1.75 3.38
CA PHE A 94 -14.75 -0.61 2.60
C PHE A 94 -14.23 0.52 3.50
N ASN A 95 -14.97 0.84 4.57
CA ASN A 95 -14.57 1.90 5.50
C ASN A 95 -13.26 1.55 6.21
N GLN A 96 -13.06 0.28 6.59
CA GLN A 96 -11.79 -0.19 7.15
C GLN A 96 -10.65 0.00 6.15
N MET A 97 -10.88 -0.37 4.90
CA MET A 97 -9.88 -0.23 3.83
C MET A 97 -9.56 1.23 3.57
N TYR A 98 -10.58 2.09 3.52
CA TYR A 98 -10.41 3.52 3.30
C TYR A 98 -9.56 4.16 4.40
N SER A 99 -9.86 3.86 5.67
CA SER A 99 -9.08 4.37 6.81
C SER A 99 -7.63 3.90 6.77
N ALA A 100 -7.41 2.64 6.42
CA ALA A 100 -6.06 2.09 6.29
C ALA A 100 -5.29 2.78 5.16
N CYS A 101 -5.96 3.07 4.03
CA CYS A 101 -5.37 3.79 2.91
C CYS A 101 -4.99 5.22 3.31
N GLU A 102 -5.86 5.92 4.04
CA GLU A 102 -5.55 7.28 4.50
C GLU A 102 -4.32 7.30 5.40
N LYS A 103 -4.26 6.37 6.35
CA LYS A 103 -3.10 6.26 7.26
C LYS A 103 -1.81 6.02 6.48
N GLN A 104 -1.82 5.03 5.59
CA GLN A 104 -0.66 4.68 4.79
C GLN A 104 -0.23 5.83 3.89
N SER A 105 -1.20 6.54 3.30
CA SER A 105 -0.93 7.70 2.43
C SER A 105 -0.21 8.81 3.18
N LYS A 106 -0.63 9.10 4.41
CA LYS A 106 0.03 10.11 5.23
C LYS A 106 1.46 9.72 5.57
N MET A 107 1.69 8.46 5.90
CA MET A 107 3.02 7.96 6.24
C MET A 107 3.94 7.98 5.02
N LEU A 108 3.46 7.58 3.86
CA LEU A 108 4.23 7.64 2.61
C LEU A 108 4.58 9.09 2.26
N GLY A 109 3.62 10.00 2.39
CA GLY A 109 3.84 11.42 2.13
C GLY A 109 4.88 12.03 3.07
N GLY A 110 4.84 11.65 4.35
CA GLY A 110 5.81 12.09 5.34
C GLY A 110 7.22 11.62 5.01
N LEU A 111 7.37 10.35 4.65
CA LEU A 111 8.67 9.81 4.25
C LEU A 111 9.20 10.51 2.99
N ARG A 112 8.33 10.70 1.98
CA ARG A 112 8.73 11.38 0.75
C ARG A 112 9.26 12.77 1.02
N ARG A 113 8.54 13.56 1.82
CA ARG A 113 8.98 14.92 2.19
C ARG A 113 10.33 14.88 2.90
N SER A 114 10.48 13.99 3.86
CA SER A 114 11.74 13.82 4.60
C SER A 114 12.91 13.52 3.68
N LEU A 115 12.70 12.68 2.67
CA LEU A 115 13.74 12.29 1.73
C LEU A 115 14.13 13.41 0.76
N LEU A 116 13.20 14.33 0.46
CA LEU A 116 13.42 15.41 -0.50
C LEU A 116 13.85 16.72 0.16
N GLU A 117 13.77 16.82 1.49
CA GLU A 117 14.27 18.00 2.19
C GLU A 117 15.79 18.04 2.13
N SER A 118 16.33 19.21 1.73
CA SER A 118 17.76 19.40 1.72
C SER A 118 18.29 19.34 3.15
N PRO A 119 19.33 18.56 3.43
CA PRO A 119 20.03 18.69 4.70
C PRO A 119 20.69 20.07 4.73
N SER A 120 20.27 20.91 5.64
CA SER A 120 20.88 22.23 5.81
C SER A 120 22.11 22.16 6.67
#